data_0a87ca15b88b2bcc05d5a1ad66255c2a
#
_entry.id   0a87ca15b88b2bcc05d5a1ad66255c2a
#
_cell.length_a   1.000
_cell.length_b   1.000
_cell.length_c   1.000
_cell.angle_alpha   90.00
_cell.angle_beta   90.00
_cell.angle_gamma   90.00
#
_symmetry.space_group_name_H-M   'P 1'
#
loop_
_entity.id
_entity.type
_entity.pdbx_description
1 polymer ?
#
loop_
_entity_poly.entity_id
_entity_poly.type
_entity_poly.pdbx_seq_one_letter_code
_entity_poly.pdbx_strand_id
1 'polypeptide(L)'
;DWFTAKAREFEKTHSNIKVNVNNSSDATTDLRTRLVKNREPDVITINGDINYGMLAEAGVFHDFTDDEIVDELNPGMVNIAKSLVQTTDKSKKRLYGIPYAGNASGYIINADVCKQAGEDPDNPPQTWSEFIALLQRLKAKGVTPIEASTADPWTLQAPLASLNSTLVPESEYAYLKDGSKKFSDLWTPVSGKLIEIYQNY
;
A
#
# COMPACT_ATOMS: atom_id res chain seq x y z
N ASP A 1 1.07 10.69 -19.99
CA ASP A 1 0.72 9.83 -18.86
C ASP A 1 -0.79 9.62 -18.82
N TRP A 2 -1.26 8.68 -18.00
CA TRP A 2 -2.68 8.30 -17.91
C TRP A 2 -3.57 9.45 -17.43
N PHE A 3 -3.14 10.19 -16.40
CA PHE A 3 -3.91 11.33 -15.88
C PHE A 3 -4.08 12.44 -16.91
N THR A 4 -3.01 12.75 -17.66
CA THR A 4 -3.10 13.73 -18.75
C THR A 4 -4.09 13.29 -19.82
N ALA A 5 -4.08 12.00 -20.20
CA ALA A 5 -5.03 11.48 -21.19
C ALA A 5 -6.48 11.58 -20.67
N LYS A 6 -6.74 11.21 -19.41
CA LYS A 6 -8.08 11.32 -18.82
C LYS A 6 -8.54 12.76 -18.64
N ALA A 7 -7.64 13.67 -18.29
CA ALA A 7 -7.94 15.10 -18.24
C ALA A 7 -8.42 15.63 -19.61
N ARG A 8 -7.74 15.24 -20.71
CA ARG A 8 -8.15 15.63 -22.07
C ARG A 8 -9.47 14.97 -22.50
N GLU A 9 -9.75 13.77 -22.06
CA GLU A 9 -11.04 13.11 -22.29
C GLU A 9 -12.18 13.85 -21.56
N PHE A 10 -11.98 14.20 -20.31
CA PHE A 10 -12.93 14.97 -19.50
C PHE A 10 -13.24 16.35 -20.12
N GLU A 11 -12.22 17.08 -20.56
CA GLU A 11 -12.38 18.39 -21.20
C GLU A 11 -13.26 18.36 -22.48
N LYS A 12 -13.35 17.21 -23.17
CA LYS A 12 -14.21 17.10 -24.37
C LYS A 12 -15.69 17.19 -24.04
N THR A 13 -16.08 16.70 -22.86
CA THR A 13 -17.47 16.71 -22.37
C THR A 13 -17.76 17.91 -21.46
N HIS A 14 -16.70 18.58 -20.98
CA HIS A 14 -16.79 19.72 -20.06
C HIS A 14 -15.96 20.89 -20.59
N SER A 15 -16.40 21.46 -21.71
CA SER A 15 -15.63 22.48 -22.46
C SER A 15 -15.35 23.78 -21.70
N ASN A 16 -16.08 24.03 -20.62
CA ASN A 16 -15.89 25.17 -19.70
C ASN A 16 -14.86 24.91 -18.62
N ILE A 17 -14.32 23.68 -18.52
CA ILE A 17 -13.30 23.31 -17.53
C ILE A 17 -11.98 23.01 -18.24
N LYS A 18 -10.89 23.56 -17.70
CA LYS A 18 -9.53 23.26 -18.14
C LYS A 18 -8.78 22.56 -17.01
N VAL A 19 -8.26 21.36 -17.29
CA VAL A 19 -7.51 20.57 -16.29
C VAL A 19 -6.00 20.71 -16.52
N ASN A 20 -5.31 21.27 -15.56
CA ASN A 20 -3.85 21.36 -15.55
C ASN A 20 -3.28 20.23 -14.69
N VAL A 21 -2.74 19.19 -15.34
CA VAL A 21 -2.09 18.08 -14.65
C VAL A 21 -0.67 18.48 -14.27
N ASN A 22 -0.36 18.42 -13.00
CA ASN A 22 0.96 18.72 -12.45
C ASN A 22 1.56 17.45 -11.81
N ASN A 23 2.60 16.91 -12.43
CA ASN A 23 3.35 15.76 -11.92
C ASN A 23 4.62 16.24 -11.25
N SER A 24 4.82 15.86 -9.99
CA SER A 24 6.02 16.15 -9.22
C SER A 24 6.74 14.84 -8.88
N SER A 25 8.05 14.82 -8.97
CA SER A 25 8.88 13.69 -8.51
C SER A 25 8.87 13.54 -6.98
N ASP A 26 8.58 14.63 -6.26
CA ASP A 26 8.35 14.65 -4.81
C ASP A 26 6.99 15.27 -4.51
N ALA A 27 5.93 14.54 -4.88
CA ALA A 27 4.56 15.04 -4.80
C ALA A 27 4.15 15.39 -3.36
N THR A 28 4.65 14.68 -2.36
CA THR A 28 4.30 14.92 -0.95
C THR A 28 4.86 16.24 -0.45
N THR A 29 6.11 16.54 -0.73
CA THR A 29 6.75 17.81 -0.34
C THR A 29 6.15 18.98 -1.10
N ASP A 30 5.88 18.82 -2.40
CA ASP A 30 5.24 19.87 -3.22
C ASP A 30 3.83 20.17 -2.70
N LEU A 31 3.03 19.15 -2.40
CA LEU A 31 1.69 19.32 -1.84
C LEU A 31 1.74 20.08 -0.49
N ARG A 32 2.59 19.66 0.43
CA ARG A 32 2.75 20.36 1.73
C ARG A 32 3.13 21.82 1.54
N THR A 33 4.04 22.11 0.61
CA THR A 33 4.46 23.47 0.29
C THR A 33 3.31 24.31 -0.26
N ARG A 34 2.46 23.73 -1.11
CA ARG A 34 1.28 24.39 -1.66
C ARG A 34 0.23 24.68 -0.59
N LEU A 35 -0.05 23.71 0.29
CA LEU A 35 -0.99 23.86 1.41
C LEU A 35 -0.57 25.01 2.35
N VAL A 36 0.72 25.08 2.72
CA VAL A 36 1.23 26.18 3.56
C VAL A 36 1.09 27.56 2.90
N LYS A 37 1.12 27.60 1.56
CA LYS A 37 0.98 28.85 0.78
C LYS A 37 -0.46 29.17 0.38
N ASN A 38 -1.45 28.42 0.85
CA ASN A 38 -2.86 28.51 0.43
C ASN A 38 -2.98 28.48 -1.12
N ARG A 39 -2.31 27.51 -1.75
CA ARG A 39 -2.30 27.26 -3.20
C ARG A 39 -2.55 25.79 -3.50
N GLU A 40 -3.44 25.19 -2.74
CA GLU A 40 -3.87 23.81 -2.90
C GLU A 40 -4.44 23.58 -4.30
N PRO A 41 -4.16 22.41 -4.90
CA PRO A 41 -4.84 22.03 -6.14
C PRO A 41 -6.29 21.64 -5.86
N ASP A 42 -7.17 21.80 -6.85
CA ASP A 42 -8.59 21.42 -6.75
C ASP A 42 -8.76 19.90 -6.60
N VAL A 43 -7.88 19.11 -7.22
CA VAL A 43 -7.86 17.64 -7.16
C VAL A 43 -6.47 17.16 -6.78
N ILE A 44 -6.40 16.29 -5.79
CA ILE A 44 -5.17 15.72 -5.27
C ILE A 44 -5.20 14.20 -5.48
N THR A 45 -4.16 13.67 -6.14
CA THR A 45 -3.93 12.22 -6.23
C THR A 45 -2.82 11.84 -5.27
N ILE A 46 -3.12 10.96 -4.33
CA ILE A 46 -2.21 10.56 -3.25
C ILE A 46 -2.38 9.07 -2.95
N ASN A 47 -1.34 8.43 -2.43
CA ASN A 47 -1.44 7.07 -1.93
C ASN A 47 -2.36 7.01 -0.70
N GLY A 48 -3.14 5.93 -0.59
CA GLY A 48 -3.88 5.60 0.62
C GLY A 48 -2.94 5.09 1.71
N ASP A 49 -2.26 6.02 2.37
CA ASP A 49 -1.28 5.77 3.42
C ASP A 49 -1.46 6.73 4.61
N ILE A 50 -0.48 6.79 5.50
CA ILE A 50 -0.51 7.67 6.67
C ILE A 50 -0.61 9.15 6.28
N ASN A 51 -0.04 9.58 5.14
CA ASN A 51 -0.11 10.98 4.71
C ASN A 51 -1.54 11.36 4.33
N TYR A 52 -2.25 10.46 3.64
CA TYR A 52 -3.69 10.65 3.39
C TYR A 52 -4.45 10.81 4.72
N GLY A 53 -4.25 9.92 5.68
CA GLY A 53 -4.93 9.97 6.97
C GLY A 53 -4.66 11.28 7.72
N MET A 54 -3.41 11.73 7.77
CA MET A 54 -3.03 13.00 8.43
C MET A 54 -3.64 14.23 7.75
N LEU A 55 -3.68 14.28 6.42
CA LEU A 55 -4.27 15.39 5.67
C LEU A 55 -5.81 15.40 5.80
N ALA A 56 -6.43 14.22 5.85
CA ALA A 56 -7.86 14.08 6.11
C ALA A 56 -8.24 14.63 7.50
N GLU A 57 -7.46 14.27 8.54
CA GLU A 57 -7.66 14.81 9.90
C GLU A 57 -7.47 16.33 9.97
N ALA A 58 -6.55 16.87 9.18
CA ALA A 58 -6.31 18.30 9.08
C ALA A 58 -7.41 19.06 8.31
N GLY A 59 -8.42 18.35 7.77
CA GLY A 59 -9.52 18.97 7.04
C GLY A 59 -9.17 19.46 5.65
N VAL A 60 -8.13 18.88 5.04
CA VAL A 60 -7.67 19.26 3.69
C VAL A 60 -8.63 18.77 2.60
N PHE A 61 -9.31 17.63 2.83
CA PHE A 61 -10.09 16.97 1.82
C PHE A 61 -11.59 17.12 2.04
N HIS A 62 -12.35 17.07 0.93
CA HIS A 62 -13.80 16.94 0.96
C HIS A 62 -14.22 15.61 1.61
N ASP A 63 -15.32 15.62 2.33
CA ASP A 63 -15.94 14.45 2.92
C ASP A 63 -16.95 13.85 1.94
N PHE A 64 -16.59 12.72 1.34
CA PHE A 64 -17.39 12.00 0.36
C PHE A 64 -18.39 11.00 0.97
N THR A 65 -18.43 10.85 2.29
CA THR A 65 -19.13 9.74 2.96
C THR A 65 -20.59 9.59 2.53
N ASP A 66 -21.27 10.70 2.29
CA ASP A 66 -22.69 10.76 1.95
C ASP A 66 -22.92 11.10 0.46
N ASP A 67 -21.85 11.13 -0.36
CA ASP A 67 -21.96 11.41 -1.80
C ASP A 67 -22.40 10.15 -2.57
N GLU A 68 -23.23 10.33 -3.61
CA GLU A 68 -23.76 9.23 -4.44
C GLU A 68 -22.67 8.35 -5.06
N ILE A 69 -21.49 8.91 -5.33
CA ILE A 69 -20.35 8.16 -5.89
C ILE A 69 -19.92 6.98 -5.01
N VAL A 70 -20.20 7.02 -3.71
CA VAL A 70 -19.80 5.97 -2.76
C VAL A 70 -20.48 4.64 -3.07
N ASP A 71 -21.70 4.67 -3.61
CA ASP A 71 -22.46 3.48 -3.96
C ASP A 71 -21.85 2.73 -5.16
N GLU A 72 -21.04 3.40 -5.97
CA GLU A 72 -20.33 2.82 -7.11
C GLU A 72 -18.96 2.24 -6.73
N LEU A 73 -18.46 2.52 -5.52
CA LEU A 73 -17.13 2.13 -5.09
C LEU A 73 -17.11 0.72 -4.48
N ASN A 74 -15.95 0.06 -4.58
CA ASN A 74 -15.75 -1.22 -3.90
C ASN A 74 -15.80 -1.02 -2.36
N PRO A 75 -16.73 -1.67 -1.63
CA PRO A 75 -16.91 -1.46 -0.20
C PRO A 75 -15.66 -1.77 0.63
N GLY A 76 -14.85 -2.76 0.21
CA GLY A 76 -13.58 -3.09 0.88
C GLY A 76 -12.58 -1.94 0.79
N MET A 77 -12.47 -1.31 -0.38
CA MET A 77 -11.58 -0.15 -0.57
C MET A 77 -12.06 1.08 0.21
N VAL A 78 -13.39 1.30 0.27
CA VAL A 78 -14.00 2.35 1.10
C VAL A 78 -13.66 2.15 2.57
N ASN A 79 -13.79 0.91 3.07
CA ASN A 79 -13.45 0.59 4.46
C ASN A 79 -11.95 0.81 4.76
N ILE A 80 -11.06 0.43 3.84
CA ILE A 80 -9.62 0.70 3.95
C ILE A 80 -9.39 2.21 4.03
N ALA A 81 -9.94 3.00 3.11
CA ALA A 81 -9.76 4.45 3.10
C ALA A 81 -10.25 5.11 4.41
N LYS A 82 -11.40 4.69 4.92
CA LYS A 82 -11.92 5.15 6.23
C LYS A 82 -11.01 4.74 7.40
N SER A 83 -10.39 3.58 7.35
CA SER A 83 -9.51 3.08 8.42
C SER A 83 -8.20 3.84 8.54
N LEU A 84 -7.74 4.45 7.45
CA LEU A 84 -6.51 5.25 7.42
C LEU A 84 -6.63 6.59 8.16
N VAL A 85 -7.84 7.06 8.41
CA VAL A 85 -8.06 8.27 9.20
C VAL A 85 -7.76 7.98 10.68
N GLN A 86 -6.74 8.62 11.23
CA GLN A 86 -6.12 8.33 12.53
C GLN A 86 -6.91 8.94 13.72
N THR A 87 -8.22 8.83 13.72
CA THR A 87 -9.04 9.39 14.78
C THR A 87 -9.50 8.33 15.79
N THR A 88 -9.54 8.68 17.07
CA THR A 88 -10.17 7.89 18.14
C THR A 88 -11.68 8.01 18.12
N ASP A 89 -12.21 9.09 17.58
CA ASP A 89 -13.64 9.32 17.41
C ASP A 89 -14.14 8.56 16.16
N LYS A 90 -14.85 7.47 16.40
CA LYS A 90 -15.39 6.63 15.31
C LYS A 90 -16.35 7.38 14.38
N SER A 91 -17.02 8.44 14.86
CA SER A 91 -17.91 9.27 14.04
C SER A 91 -17.15 10.07 12.97
N LYS A 92 -15.85 10.29 13.19
CA LYS A 92 -14.95 10.99 12.26
C LYS A 92 -14.19 10.05 11.32
N LYS A 93 -14.40 8.74 11.39
CA LYS A 93 -13.88 7.78 10.41
C LYS A 93 -14.73 7.86 9.13
N ARG A 94 -14.56 8.93 8.40
CA ARG A 94 -15.31 9.25 7.20
C ARG A 94 -14.46 9.03 5.95
N LEU A 95 -15.06 9.10 4.77
CA LEU A 95 -14.39 8.92 3.49
C LEU A 95 -13.94 10.28 2.93
N TYR A 96 -12.65 10.54 2.93
CA TYR A 96 -12.08 11.79 2.44
C TYR A 96 -11.35 11.66 1.10
N GLY A 97 -11.52 10.55 0.43
CA GLY A 97 -10.94 10.32 -0.90
C GLY A 97 -11.62 9.16 -1.60
N ILE A 98 -11.64 9.24 -2.92
CA ILE A 98 -12.23 8.22 -3.79
C ILE A 98 -11.13 7.22 -4.17
N PRO A 99 -11.20 5.95 -3.71
CA PRO A 99 -10.25 4.92 -4.08
C PRO A 99 -10.50 4.46 -5.52
N TYR A 100 -9.77 5.03 -6.48
CA TYR A 100 -9.89 4.71 -7.90
C TYR A 100 -9.01 3.53 -8.35
N ALA A 101 -8.03 3.14 -7.55
CA ALA A 101 -7.14 2.00 -7.79
C ALA A 101 -6.70 1.38 -6.48
N GLY A 102 -6.43 0.09 -6.51
CA GLY A 102 -5.87 -0.66 -5.39
C GLY A 102 -4.79 -1.61 -5.87
N ASN A 103 -3.89 -1.97 -4.98
CA ASN A 103 -2.88 -3.00 -5.20
C ASN A 103 -2.90 -4.03 -4.08
N ALA A 104 -2.32 -5.18 -4.36
CA ALA A 104 -2.06 -6.21 -3.37
C ALA A 104 -0.55 -6.42 -3.25
N SER A 105 -0.07 -6.64 -2.03
CA SER A 105 1.31 -7.03 -1.79
C SER A 105 1.47 -8.54 -1.91
N GLY A 106 2.60 -8.97 -2.47
CA GLY A 106 2.91 -10.38 -2.65
C GLY A 106 4.30 -10.55 -3.26
N TYR A 107 4.61 -11.76 -3.65
CA TYR A 107 5.79 -12.07 -4.43
C TYR A 107 5.40 -12.50 -5.85
N ILE A 108 6.25 -12.18 -6.81
CA ILE A 108 6.07 -12.54 -8.21
C ILE A 108 6.94 -13.75 -8.49
N ILE A 109 6.35 -14.78 -9.11
CA ILE A 109 7.08 -15.98 -9.53
C ILE A 109 7.51 -15.81 -10.98
N ASN A 110 8.80 -15.98 -11.25
CA ASN A 110 9.30 -16.17 -12.61
C ASN A 110 9.02 -17.62 -13.03
N ALA A 111 7.95 -17.81 -13.80
CA ALA A 111 7.47 -19.13 -14.20
C ALA A 111 8.51 -19.93 -15.02
N ASP A 112 9.27 -19.26 -15.89
CA ASP A 112 10.26 -19.93 -16.72
C ASP A 112 11.44 -20.43 -15.89
N VAL A 113 11.91 -19.62 -14.96
CA VAL A 113 12.99 -20.01 -14.03
C VAL A 113 12.55 -21.16 -13.13
N CYS A 114 11.34 -21.13 -12.61
CA CYS A 114 10.78 -22.23 -11.81
C CYS A 114 10.72 -23.53 -12.62
N LYS A 115 10.18 -23.48 -13.84
CA LYS A 115 10.09 -24.68 -14.73
C LYS A 115 11.47 -25.23 -15.09
N GLN A 116 12.45 -24.37 -15.41
CA GLN A 116 13.83 -24.80 -15.66
C GLN A 116 14.48 -25.46 -14.43
N ALA A 117 14.12 -25.00 -13.25
CA ALA A 117 14.51 -25.62 -12.00
C ALA A 117 13.69 -26.87 -11.64
N GLY A 118 12.70 -27.27 -12.45
CA GLY A 118 11.84 -28.43 -12.19
C GLY A 118 10.84 -28.20 -11.06
N GLU A 119 10.49 -26.95 -10.80
CA GLU A 119 9.43 -26.56 -9.87
C GLU A 119 8.16 -26.15 -10.64
N ASP A 120 7.00 -26.34 -10.04
CA ASP A 120 5.72 -25.99 -10.63
C ASP A 120 5.29 -24.57 -10.23
N PRO A 121 5.30 -23.57 -11.13
CA PRO A 121 4.88 -22.21 -10.81
C PRO A 121 3.36 -22.07 -10.59
N ASP A 122 2.56 -23.03 -11.09
CA ASP A 122 1.10 -22.97 -10.99
C ASP A 122 0.60 -23.52 -9.63
N ASN A 123 1.50 -24.13 -8.86
CA ASN A 123 1.23 -24.65 -7.52
C ASN A 123 2.17 -23.98 -6.48
N PRO A 124 1.96 -22.70 -6.18
CA PRO A 124 2.81 -21.96 -5.25
C PRO A 124 2.67 -22.47 -3.81
N PRO A 125 3.71 -22.32 -2.98
CA PRO A 125 3.68 -22.73 -1.58
C PRO A 125 2.55 -22.04 -0.82
N GLN A 126 1.83 -22.79 -0.01
CA GLN A 126 0.70 -22.32 0.78
C GLN A 126 1.08 -22.00 2.24
N THR A 127 2.23 -22.49 2.69
CA THR A 127 2.74 -22.30 4.04
C THR A 127 4.14 -21.74 4.04
N TRP A 128 4.54 -21.12 5.16
CA TRP A 128 5.92 -20.65 5.33
C TRP A 128 6.95 -21.77 5.14
N SER A 129 6.70 -22.94 5.70
CA SER A 129 7.61 -24.08 5.58
C SER A 129 7.78 -24.56 4.14
N GLU A 130 6.70 -24.60 3.38
CA GLU A 130 6.74 -24.93 1.95
C GLU A 130 7.49 -23.86 1.15
N PHE A 131 7.29 -22.58 1.49
CA PHE A 131 7.99 -21.48 0.88
C PHE A 131 9.51 -21.58 1.10
N ILE A 132 9.94 -21.77 2.34
CA ILE A 132 11.37 -21.98 2.66
C ILE A 132 11.93 -23.22 1.95
N ALA A 133 11.17 -24.32 1.93
CA ALA A 133 11.59 -25.53 1.21
C ALA A 133 11.75 -25.28 -0.30
N LEU A 134 10.89 -24.49 -0.93
CA LEU A 134 11.03 -24.08 -2.32
C LEU A 134 12.33 -23.27 -2.54
N LEU A 135 12.60 -22.28 -1.68
CA LEU A 135 13.81 -21.46 -1.77
C LEU A 135 15.08 -22.34 -1.65
N GLN A 136 15.09 -23.32 -0.74
CA GLN A 136 16.19 -24.27 -0.59
C GLN A 136 16.42 -25.09 -1.84
N ARG A 137 15.34 -25.63 -2.44
CA ARG A 137 15.44 -26.42 -3.68
C ARG A 137 15.96 -25.59 -4.85
N LEU A 138 15.49 -24.35 -5.02
CA LEU A 138 15.98 -23.43 -6.05
C LEU A 138 17.48 -23.14 -5.86
N LYS A 139 17.88 -22.82 -4.64
CA LYS A 139 19.30 -22.57 -4.31
C LYS A 139 20.18 -23.78 -4.57
N ALA A 140 19.74 -24.98 -4.22
CA ALA A 140 20.46 -26.23 -4.48
C ALA A 140 20.66 -26.50 -5.98
N LYS A 141 19.83 -25.94 -6.84
CA LYS A 141 19.93 -26.00 -8.31
C LYS A 141 20.73 -24.84 -8.92
N GLY A 142 21.34 -24.00 -8.09
CA GLY A 142 22.14 -22.85 -8.54
C GLY A 142 21.29 -21.65 -9.01
N VAL A 143 19.99 -21.64 -8.70
CA VAL A 143 19.11 -20.52 -8.99
C VAL A 143 19.10 -19.56 -7.81
N THR A 144 19.19 -18.26 -8.04
CA THR A 144 18.93 -17.25 -7.01
C THR A 144 17.45 -17.29 -6.62
N PRO A 145 17.12 -17.70 -5.38
CA PRO A 145 15.73 -18.01 -5.03
C PRO A 145 14.82 -16.78 -4.91
N ILE A 146 15.41 -15.66 -4.45
CA ILE A 146 14.70 -14.38 -4.27
C ILE A 146 15.57 -13.26 -4.79
N GLU A 147 14.94 -12.33 -5.49
CA GLU A 147 15.52 -11.05 -5.85
C GLU A 147 14.68 -9.94 -5.19
N ALA A 148 15.35 -9.02 -4.51
CA ALA A 148 14.71 -7.87 -3.89
C ALA A 148 15.50 -6.60 -4.22
N SER A 149 14.81 -5.55 -4.61
CA SER A 149 15.41 -4.22 -4.71
C SER A 149 15.68 -3.67 -3.32
N THR A 150 16.85 -3.09 -3.12
CA THR A 150 17.23 -2.45 -1.85
C THR A 150 17.64 -0.99 -2.04
N ALA A 151 17.47 -0.45 -3.26
CA ALA A 151 17.83 0.92 -3.58
C ALA A 151 16.92 1.91 -2.85
N ASP A 152 15.63 1.58 -2.75
CA ASP A 152 14.64 2.40 -2.06
C ASP A 152 14.17 1.72 -0.76
N PRO A 153 14.16 2.40 0.38
CA PRO A 153 13.78 1.82 1.68
C PRO A 153 12.38 1.17 1.71
N TRP A 154 11.41 1.69 0.93
CA TRP A 154 10.05 1.16 0.89
C TRP A 154 10.00 -0.28 0.36
N THR A 155 10.95 -0.68 -0.49
CA THR A 155 11.02 -2.05 -1.04
C THR A 155 11.33 -3.10 0.02
N LEU A 156 11.96 -2.69 1.13
CA LEU A 156 12.15 -3.52 2.32
C LEU A 156 10.93 -3.49 3.26
N GLN A 157 10.21 -2.38 3.27
CA GLN A 157 9.00 -2.24 4.10
C GLN A 157 7.84 -3.08 3.58
N ALA A 158 7.69 -3.22 2.25
CA ALA A 158 6.58 -3.96 1.67
C ALA A 158 6.52 -5.44 2.10
N PRO A 159 7.60 -6.25 2.01
CA PRO A 159 7.59 -7.62 2.52
C PRO A 159 7.40 -7.69 4.03
N LEU A 160 7.96 -6.75 4.80
CA LEU A 160 7.77 -6.68 6.25
C LEU A 160 6.30 -6.42 6.59
N ALA A 161 5.65 -5.47 5.91
CA ALA A 161 4.24 -5.16 6.11
C ALA A 161 3.33 -6.34 5.72
N SER A 162 3.64 -7.03 4.61
CA SER A 162 2.89 -8.21 4.14
C SER A 162 2.98 -9.37 5.14
N LEU A 163 4.17 -9.68 5.63
CA LEU A 163 4.35 -10.70 6.66
C LEU A 163 3.65 -10.30 7.96
N ASN A 164 3.73 -9.03 8.34
CA ASN A 164 3.09 -8.54 9.54
C ASN A 164 1.57 -8.66 9.46
N SER A 165 0.94 -8.27 8.36
CA SER A 165 -0.51 -8.38 8.17
C SER A 165 -1.03 -9.82 8.20
N THR A 166 -0.15 -10.79 7.88
CA THR A 166 -0.47 -12.22 7.93
C THR A 166 -0.28 -12.82 9.32
N LEU A 167 0.74 -12.37 10.05
CA LEU A 167 1.17 -12.99 11.30
C LEU A 167 0.62 -12.30 12.55
N VAL A 168 0.28 -11.01 12.46
CA VAL A 168 -0.21 -10.23 13.60
C VAL A 168 -1.69 -9.89 13.38
N PRO A 169 -2.60 -10.44 14.18
CA PRO A 169 -4.01 -10.11 14.12
C PRO A 169 -4.28 -8.60 14.32
N GLU A 170 -5.26 -8.06 13.62
CA GLU A 170 -5.61 -6.63 13.72
C GLU A 170 -5.90 -6.19 15.16
N SER A 171 -6.53 -7.06 15.95
CA SER A 171 -6.83 -6.81 17.37
C SER A 171 -5.60 -6.50 18.23
N GLU A 172 -4.43 -7.03 17.86
CA GLU A 172 -3.18 -6.84 18.60
C GLU A 172 -2.67 -5.39 18.56
N TYR A 173 -3.02 -4.65 17.51
CA TYR A 173 -2.61 -3.23 17.39
C TYR A 173 -3.28 -2.31 18.41
N ALA A 174 -4.42 -2.71 18.99
CA ALA A 174 -5.04 -1.98 20.09
C ALA A 174 -4.12 -1.90 21.31
N TYR A 175 -3.37 -2.98 21.59
CA TYR A 175 -2.43 -3.05 22.71
C TYR A 175 -1.18 -2.18 22.54
N LEU A 176 -0.83 -1.81 21.29
CA LEU A 176 0.22 -0.80 21.04
C LEU A 176 -0.29 0.60 21.37
N LYS A 177 -1.57 0.88 21.10
CA LYS A 177 -2.17 2.20 21.34
C LYS A 177 -2.36 2.49 22.82
N ASP A 178 -2.72 1.49 23.60
CA ASP A 178 -2.90 1.63 25.06
C ASP A 178 -1.61 1.39 25.87
N GLY A 179 -0.51 1.02 25.21
CA GLY A 179 0.80 0.82 25.81
C GLY A 179 0.96 -0.50 26.56
N SER A 180 -0.02 -1.42 26.50
CA SER A 180 0.04 -2.72 27.17
C SER A 180 0.97 -3.72 26.50
N LYS A 181 1.30 -3.50 25.19
CA LYS A 181 2.33 -4.23 24.45
C LYS A 181 3.33 -3.28 23.82
N LYS A 182 4.55 -3.75 23.63
CA LYS A 182 5.59 -3.05 22.88
C LYS A 182 5.54 -3.48 21.41
N PHE A 183 6.02 -2.63 20.53
CA PHE A 183 6.18 -2.95 19.11
C PHE A 183 7.00 -4.22 18.88
N SER A 184 8.09 -4.40 19.66
CA SER A 184 8.93 -5.60 19.62
C SER A 184 8.17 -6.89 19.92
N ASP A 185 7.15 -6.85 20.76
CA ASP A 185 6.40 -8.05 21.15
C ASP A 185 5.63 -8.63 19.97
N LEU A 186 5.18 -7.77 19.05
CA LEU A 186 4.43 -8.15 17.85
C LEU A 186 5.34 -8.41 16.65
N TRP A 187 6.39 -7.61 16.48
CA TRP A 187 7.17 -7.59 15.26
C TRP A 187 8.44 -8.44 15.28
N THR A 188 8.90 -8.91 16.45
CA THR A 188 10.08 -9.78 16.51
C THR A 188 9.91 -11.08 15.73
N PRO A 189 8.76 -11.80 15.79
CA PRO A 189 8.56 -12.99 14.98
C PRO A 189 8.51 -12.69 13.47
N VAL A 190 7.96 -11.54 13.08
CA VAL A 190 7.90 -11.08 11.70
C VAL A 190 9.29 -10.79 11.16
N SER A 191 10.06 -10.01 11.91
CA SER A 191 11.44 -9.66 11.58
C SER A 191 12.33 -10.89 11.48
N GLY A 192 12.15 -11.88 12.36
CA GLY A 192 12.87 -13.16 12.31
C GLY A 192 12.71 -13.88 10.99
N LYS A 193 11.49 -13.94 10.45
CA LYS A 193 11.23 -14.54 9.12
C LYS A 193 11.88 -13.76 7.99
N LEU A 194 11.85 -12.46 8.04
CA LEU A 194 12.50 -11.63 7.03
C LEU A 194 14.02 -11.79 7.07
N ILE A 195 14.61 -11.80 8.26
CA ILE A 195 16.04 -12.05 8.47
C ILE A 195 16.44 -13.44 7.96
N GLU A 196 15.62 -14.47 8.20
CA GLU A 196 15.84 -15.82 7.67
C GLU A 196 15.99 -15.83 6.15
N ILE A 197 15.11 -15.09 5.45
CA ILE A 197 15.19 -14.96 3.99
C ILE A 197 16.51 -14.26 3.58
N TYR A 198 16.78 -13.08 4.12
CA TYR A 198 17.95 -12.28 3.71
C TYR A 198 19.30 -12.88 4.07
N GLN A 199 19.35 -13.71 5.10
CA GLN A 199 20.60 -14.38 5.49
C GLN A 199 20.88 -15.64 4.71
N ASN A 200 19.85 -16.31 4.20
CA ASN A 200 19.99 -17.64 3.64
C ASN A 200 19.71 -17.71 2.13
N TYR A 201 19.03 -16.74 1.56
CA TYR A 201 18.55 -16.80 0.16
C TYR A 201 18.76 -15.49 -0.57
#